data_9be5cd4179fce753e6f588c674fd1a72
#
_entry.id   9be5cd4179fce753e6f588c674fd1a72
#
_cell.length_a   1.000
_cell.length_b   1.000
_cell.length_c   1.000
_cell.angle_alpha   90.00
_cell.angle_beta   90.00
_cell.angle_gamma   90.00
#
_symmetry.space_group_name_H-M   'P 1'
#
loop_
_entity.id
_entity.type
_entity.pdbx_description
1 polymer ?
#
loop_
_entity_poly.entity_id
_entity_poly.type
_entity_poly.pdbx_seq_one_letter_code
_entity_poly.pdbx_strand_id
1 'polypeptide(L)' 'MTQYKIYELTYAAPEPDGSRVDINLTASFELDGEKTTIKGFYDGDGVYKLRYLPLRAGLYRVTVGGIASDSFEIKCQPA' A
#
# COMPACT_ATOMS: atom_id res chain seq x y z
N MET A 1 4.19 -10.59 -5.16
CA MET A 1 4.50 -9.33 -5.84
C MET A 1 5.49 -9.62 -6.96
N THR A 2 5.39 -8.93 -8.07
CA THR A 2 6.28 -9.12 -9.22
C THR A 2 6.86 -7.77 -9.64
N GLN A 3 8.16 -7.75 -9.92
CA GLN A 3 8.87 -6.57 -10.38
C GLN A 3 8.21 -6.00 -11.64
N TYR A 4 8.04 -4.68 -11.69
CA TYR A 4 7.41 -3.92 -12.78
C TYR A 4 5.92 -4.16 -12.99
N LYS A 5 5.26 -4.85 -12.06
CA LYS A 5 3.80 -5.03 -12.08
C LYS A 5 3.16 -4.41 -10.86
N ILE A 6 2.05 -3.70 -11.05
CA ILE A 6 1.33 -3.05 -9.95
C ILE A 6 0.89 -4.09 -8.92
N TYR A 7 1.24 -3.82 -7.67
CA TYR A 7 0.78 -4.58 -6.52
C TYR A 7 -0.28 -3.77 -5.78
N GLU A 8 -1.44 -4.37 -5.54
CA GLU A 8 -2.57 -3.68 -4.93
C GLU A 8 -2.93 -4.29 -3.59
N LEU A 9 -3.10 -3.44 -2.59
CA LEU A 9 -3.66 -3.80 -1.29
C LEU A 9 -5.05 -3.20 -1.18
N THR A 10 -5.99 -3.97 -0.62
CA THR A 10 -7.38 -3.56 -0.47
C THR A 10 -7.80 -3.67 0.99
N TYR A 11 -8.42 -2.62 1.52
CA TYR A 11 -8.90 -2.59 2.89
C TYR A 11 -10.34 -2.10 2.92
N ALA A 12 -11.16 -2.72 3.79
CA ALA A 12 -12.53 -2.27 4.04
C ALA A 12 -12.53 -1.33 5.25
N ALA A 13 -13.18 -0.18 5.11
CA ALA A 13 -13.31 0.79 6.19
C ALA A 13 -14.51 1.71 5.89
N PRO A 14 -15.02 2.44 6.89
CA PRO A 14 -16.11 3.38 6.67
C PRO A 14 -15.77 4.43 5.61
N GLU A 15 -16.76 4.90 4.90
CA GLU A 15 -16.64 5.97 3.92
C GLU A 15 -16.03 7.21 4.58
N PRO A 16 -15.11 7.94 3.89
CA PRO A 16 -14.48 9.11 4.48
C PRO A 16 -15.49 10.23 4.72
N ASP A 17 -15.36 10.89 5.87
CA ASP A 17 -16.15 12.06 6.20
C ASP A 17 -15.58 13.29 5.48
N GLY A 18 -16.43 14.03 4.78
CA GLY A 18 -16.05 15.28 4.14
C GLY A 18 -15.20 15.08 2.88
N SER A 19 -14.04 15.72 2.81
CA SER A 19 -13.20 15.71 1.61
C SER A 19 -12.48 14.38 1.42
N ARG A 20 -12.56 13.82 0.21
CA ARG A 20 -11.84 12.61 -0.16
C ARG A 20 -10.33 12.86 -0.39
N VAL A 21 -9.90 14.12 -0.30
CA VAL A 21 -8.50 14.50 -0.51
C VAL A 21 -7.63 14.10 0.69
N ASP A 22 -8.22 14.05 1.88
CA ASP A 22 -7.50 13.80 3.13
C ASP A 22 -7.68 12.37 3.63
N ILE A 23 -7.54 11.40 2.78
CA ILE A 23 -7.63 10.00 3.17
C ILE A 23 -6.39 9.63 3.97
N ASN A 24 -6.60 9.19 5.22
CA ASN A 24 -5.54 8.77 6.12
C ASN A 24 -5.25 7.29 5.95
N LEU A 25 -4.59 6.95 4.85
CA LEU A 25 -4.15 5.59 4.58
C LEU A 25 -2.80 5.66 3.88
N THR A 26 -1.77 5.10 4.49
CA THR A 26 -0.42 5.08 3.94
C THR A 26 0.18 3.69 4.07
N ALA A 27 1.11 3.36 3.19
CA ALA A 27 1.91 2.16 3.30
C ALA A 27 3.36 2.48 2.99
N SER A 28 4.27 1.87 3.75
CA SER A 28 5.70 1.95 3.53
C SER A 28 6.20 0.62 3.00
N PHE A 29 6.99 0.65 1.94
CA PHE A 29 7.63 -0.51 1.36
C PHE A 29 9.15 -0.35 1.53
N GLU A 30 9.76 -1.22 2.31
CA GLU A 30 11.19 -1.15 2.61
C GLU A 30 11.94 -2.35 2.04
N LEU A 31 13.02 -2.08 1.31
CA LEU A 31 13.92 -3.07 0.75
C LEU A 31 15.36 -2.57 0.89
N ASP A 32 16.22 -3.35 1.54
CA ASP A 32 17.66 -3.03 1.71
C ASP A 32 17.91 -1.63 2.29
N GLY A 33 17.07 -1.22 3.25
CA GLY A 33 17.19 0.08 3.90
C GLY A 33 16.56 1.24 3.13
N GLU A 34 16.08 1.02 1.92
CA GLU A 34 15.33 2.02 1.16
C GLU A 34 13.84 1.88 1.43
N LYS A 35 13.22 2.97 1.84
CA LYS A 35 11.82 3.01 2.21
C LYS A 35 11.05 3.95 1.30
N THR A 36 9.99 3.44 0.70
CA THR A 36 9.07 4.23 -0.13
C THR A 36 7.72 4.27 0.54
N THR A 37 7.15 5.45 0.73
CA THR A 37 5.83 5.60 1.32
C THR A 37 4.85 6.07 0.27
N ILE A 38 3.70 5.38 0.20
CA ILE A 38 2.63 5.70 -0.75
C ILE A 38 1.35 6.00 0.02
N LYS A 39 0.44 6.71 -0.62
CA LYS A 39 -0.88 7.00 -0.07
C LYS A 39 -1.94 6.15 -0.75
N GLY A 40 -2.92 5.73 0.04
CA GLY A 40 -4.09 5.04 -0.46
C GLY A 40 -5.16 6.01 -0.98
N PHE A 41 -6.18 5.44 -1.57
CA PHE A 41 -7.32 6.18 -2.06
C PHE A 41 -8.61 5.41 -1.79
N TYR A 42 -9.73 6.15 -1.76
CA TYR A 42 -11.05 5.55 -1.58
C TYR A 42 -11.60 5.15 -2.95
N ASP A 43 -11.96 3.86 -3.09
CA ASP A 43 -12.44 3.29 -4.35
C ASP A 43 -13.97 3.16 -4.41
N GLY A 44 -14.68 3.62 -3.37
CA GLY A 44 -16.14 3.49 -3.28
C GLY A 44 -16.57 2.27 -2.48
N ASP A 45 -17.84 2.24 -2.08
CA ASP A 45 -18.46 1.10 -1.38
C ASP A 45 -17.72 0.62 -0.13
N GLY A 46 -17.10 1.55 0.60
CA GLY A 46 -16.35 1.21 1.81
C GLY A 46 -15.03 0.51 1.55
N VAL A 47 -14.47 0.64 0.36
CA VAL A 47 -13.21 0.01 -0.04
C VAL A 47 -12.13 1.06 -0.28
N TYR A 48 -10.96 0.83 0.32
CA TYR A 48 -9.77 1.65 0.13
C TYR A 48 -8.69 0.80 -0.51
N LYS A 49 -7.89 1.41 -1.38
CA LYS A 49 -6.82 0.73 -2.10
C LYS A 49 -5.50 1.46 -2.00
N LEU A 50 -4.42 0.68 -2.02
CA LEU A 50 -3.05 1.16 -2.12
C LEU A 50 -2.42 0.45 -3.31
N ARG A 51 -1.75 1.20 -4.17
CA ARG A 51 -1.06 0.62 -5.33
C ARG A 51 0.42 0.97 -5.30
N TYR A 52 1.25 -0.04 -5.47
CA TYR A 52 2.70 0.10 -5.46
C TYR A 52 3.30 -0.58 -6.68
N LEU A 53 4.21 0.12 -7.34
CA LEU A 53 4.96 -0.43 -8.47
C LEU A 53 6.38 -0.77 -8.00
N PRO A 54 6.69 -2.06 -7.74
CA PRO A 54 8.04 -2.44 -7.33
C PRO A 54 9.00 -2.36 -8.51
N LEU A 55 10.10 -1.66 -8.31
CA LEU A 55 11.16 -1.52 -9.32
C LEU A 55 12.32 -2.49 -9.06
N ARG A 56 12.35 -3.13 -7.89
CA ARG A 56 13.42 -4.06 -7.49
C ARG A 56 12.82 -5.35 -6.97
N ALA A 57 13.45 -6.46 -7.30
CA ALA A 57 13.10 -7.76 -6.72
C ALA A 57 13.76 -7.90 -5.35
N GLY A 58 13.16 -8.68 -4.47
CA GLY A 58 13.68 -8.94 -3.14
C GLY A 58 12.57 -9.06 -2.10
N LEU A 59 12.95 -9.13 -0.83
CA LEU A 59 12.02 -9.25 0.28
C LEU A 59 11.69 -7.85 0.83
N TYR A 60 10.44 -7.45 0.67
CA TYR A 60 9.95 -6.17 1.15
C TYR A 60 9.30 -6.30 2.52
N ARG A 61 9.57 -5.32 3.38
CA ARG A 61 8.80 -5.14 4.62
C ARG A 61 7.76 -4.08 4.37
N VAL A 62 6.49 -4.43 4.58
CA VAL A 62 5.35 -3.54 4.33
C VAL A 62 4.73 -3.16 5.67
N THR A 63 4.50 -1.86 5.87
CA THR A 63 3.81 -1.34 7.05
C THR A 63 2.69 -0.42 6.58
N VAL A 64 1.47 -0.74 6.99
CA VAL A 64 0.28 0.04 6.64
C VAL A 64 -0.19 0.78 7.88
N GLY A 65 -0.55 2.05 7.72
CA GLY A 65 -1.03 2.88 8.82
C GLY A 65 -2.16 3.79 8.41
N GLY A 66 -2.85 4.34 9.40
CA GLY A 66 -3.99 5.22 9.22
C GLY A 66 -5.30 4.52 9.55
N ILE A 67 -6.25 4.53 8.63
CA ILE A 67 -7.57 3.89 8.82
C ILE A 67 -7.47 2.36 8.89
N ALA A 68 -6.38 1.79 8.40
CA ALA A 68 -6.07 0.37 8.54
C ALA A 68 -4.66 0.26 9.12
N SER A 69 -4.37 -0.86 9.78
CA SER A 69 -3.06 -1.13 10.35
C SER A 69 -2.66 -2.55 10.01
N ASP A 70 -1.50 -2.71 9.38
CA ASP A 70 -1.00 -4.02 8.98
C ASP A 70 0.52 -3.97 8.88
N SER A 71 1.16 -5.12 9.04
CA SER A 71 2.61 -5.23 8.90
C SER A 71 2.93 -6.66 8.46
N PHE A 72 3.66 -6.78 7.36
CA PHE A 72 4.00 -8.09 6.82
C PHE A 72 5.23 -7.97 5.91
N GLU A 73 5.80 -9.12 5.58
CA GLU A 73 6.87 -9.21 4.59
C GLU A 73 6.33 -9.89 3.34
N ILE A 74 6.76 -9.44 2.19
CA ILE A 74 6.36 -10.02 0.92
C ILE A 74 7.54 -10.08 -0.04
N LYS A 75 7.67 -11.20 -0.71
CA LYS A 75 8.72 -11.37 -1.71
C LYS A 75 8.29 -10.82 -3.05
N CYS A 76 9.15 -10.01 -3.66
CA CYS A 76 8.97 -9.53 -5.03
C CYS A 76 9.79 -10.39 -5.98
N GLN A 77 9.11 -11.09 -6.87
CA GLN A 77 9.77 -11.93 -7.86
C GLN A 77 10.38 -11.06 -8.96
N PRO A 78 11.54 -11.45 -9.52
CA PRO A 78 12.08 -10.76 -10.69
C PRO A 78 11.14 -10.87 -11.87
N ALA A 79 11.16 -9.84 -12.69
CA ALA A 79 10.38 -9.83 -13.93
C ALA A 79 10.91 -10.86 -14.94
#